data_cac9ba805ab475fea125d18b46e90f17
#
_entry.id   cac9ba805ab475fea125d18b46e90f17
#
_cell.length_a   1.000
_cell.length_b   1.000
_cell.length_c   1.000
_cell.angle_alpha   90.00
_cell.angle_beta   90.00
_cell.angle_gamma   90.00
#
_symmetry.space_group_name_H-M   'P 1'
#
loop_
_entity.id
_entity.type
_entity.pdbx_description
1 polymer ?
#
loop_
_entity_poly.entity_id
_entity_poly.type
_entity_poly.pdbx_seq_one_letter_code
_entity_poly.pdbx_strand_id
1 'polypeptide(L)'
;HEFGHYFMAKRYEVDVSLPYFIPAPSFIGTFGAFIKMRSPLLDRRMLLDIGAAGPVAGLAAALPVIVVGLMLSEVRPISADAGMNLGSSLLFSVLGWIVHGSLPGGMDVVLHPVAFSGWIGLLVTCLNLLPVGQLDGGHVAYAVLGRRQRFLARMIFVMLIILGITSWSGWLI
;
A
#
# COMPACT_ATOMS: atom_id res chain seq x y z
N HIS A 1 3.79 6.18 5.98
CA HIS A 1 2.71 6.65 5.14
C HIS A 1 2.13 7.95 5.70
N GLU A 2 1.43 7.92 6.84
CA GLU A 2 0.79 9.08 7.48
C GLU A 2 1.75 10.25 7.76
N PHE A 3 2.99 9.95 8.15
CA PHE A 3 4.02 10.99 8.31
C PHE A 3 4.37 11.69 7.00
N GLY A 4 4.25 11.01 5.85
CA GLY A 4 4.41 11.62 4.53
C GLY A 4 3.37 12.73 4.31
N HIS A 5 2.10 12.42 4.54
CA HIS A 5 1.02 13.40 4.48
C HIS A 5 1.24 14.55 5.48
N TYR A 6 1.59 14.20 6.73
CA TYR A 6 1.82 15.17 7.80
C TYR A 6 2.91 16.18 7.45
N PHE A 7 4.09 15.72 7.03
CA PHE A 7 5.20 16.62 6.70
C PHE A 7 4.89 17.48 5.47
N MET A 8 4.21 16.90 4.46
CA MET A 8 3.82 17.67 3.30
C MET A 8 2.75 18.71 3.64
N ALA A 9 1.76 18.37 4.45
CA ALA A 9 0.76 19.33 4.94
C ALA A 9 1.42 20.47 5.74
N LYS A 10 2.36 20.15 6.61
CA LYS A 10 3.14 21.17 7.35
C LYS A 10 3.95 22.08 6.44
N ARG A 11 4.52 21.55 5.36
CA ARG A 11 5.23 22.36 4.35
C ARG A 11 4.33 23.40 3.66
N TYR A 12 3.05 23.07 3.54
CA TYR A 12 2.03 23.99 3.00
C TYR A 12 1.33 24.82 4.09
N GLU A 13 1.85 24.80 5.32
CA GLU A 13 1.29 25.53 6.49
C GLU A 13 -0.17 25.15 6.80
N VAL A 14 -0.59 23.94 6.36
CA VAL A 14 -1.91 23.40 6.65
C VAL A 14 -1.94 22.93 8.12
N ASP A 15 -2.94 23.36 8.88
CA ASP A 15 -3.14 22.86 10.24
C ASP A 15 -3.62 21.40 10.19
N VAL A 16 -2.77 20.54 10.74
CA VAL A 16 -2.96 19.08 10.73
C VAL A 16 -2.56 18.48 12.06
N SER A 17 -3.33 17.49 12.52
CA SER A 17 -2.98 16.73 13.73
C SER A 17 -1.77 15.83 13.50
N LEU A 18 -1.12 15.40 14.58
CA LEU A 18 -0.23 14.24 14.51
C LEU A 18 -1.01 13.00 14.03
N PRO A 19 -0.34 12.02 13.43
CA PRO A 19 -0.96 10.75 13.08
C PRO A 19 -1.53 10.03 14.30
N TYR A 20 -2.78 9.59 14.21
CA TYR A 20 -3.42 8.72 15.17
C TYR A 20 -3.38 7.29 14.68
N PHE A 21 -2.79 6.39 15.47
CA PHE A 21 -2.74 4.96 15.19
C PHE A 21 -3.83 4.24 15.97
N ILE A 22 -4.62 3.43 15.27
CA ILE A 22 -5.70 2.64 15.89
C ILE A 22 -5.19 1.22 16.09
N PRO A 23 -4.84 0.80 17.32
CA PRO A 23 -4.40 -0.56 17.58
C PRO A 23 -5.56 -1.54 17.35
N ALA A 24 -5.24 -2.72 16.82
CA ALA A 24 -6.21 -3.79 16.63
C ALA A 24 -5.66 -5.10 17.19
N PRO A 25 -6.48 -5.91 17.89
CA PRO A 25 -6.12 -7.26 18.29
C PRO A 25 -6.24 -8.21 17.10
N SER A 26 -5.52 -7.92 16.03
CA SER A 26 -5.51 -8.68 14.77
C SER A 26 -4.09 -9.07 14.38
N PHE A 27 -3.97 -9.99 13.44
CA PHE A 27 -2.68 -10.43 12.91
C PHE A 27 -1.83 -9.26 12.34
N ILE A 28 -2.47 -8.19 11.86
CA ILE A 28 -1.80 -6.98 11.35
C ILE A 28 -1.43 -6.02 12.49
N GLY A 29 -2.08 -6.13 13.66
CA GLY A 29 -1.81 -5.29 14.84
C GLY A 29 -2.41 -3.90 14.80
N THR A 30 -3.04 -3.49 13.71
CA THR A 30 -3.63 -2.15 13.55
C THR A 30 -4.85 -2.17 12.63
N PHE A 31 -5.81 -1.28 12.89
CA PHE A 31 -6.89 -0.92 11.96
C PHE A 31 -6.50 0.22 11.01
N GLY A 32 -5.25 0.67 11.05
CA GLY A 32 -4.74 1.77 10.25
C GLY A 32 -4.36 2.97 11.10
N ALA A 33 -4.06 4.05 10.40
CA ALA A 33 -3.76 5.34 10.98
C ALA A 33 -4.43 6.44 10.15
N PHE A 34 -4.65 7.58 10.75
CA PHE A 34 -5.20 8.74 10.05
C PHE A 34 -4.64 10.04 10.63
N ILE A 35 -4.60 11.07 9.79
CA ILE A 35 -4.35 12.45 10.18
C ILE A 35 -5.64 13.24 10.03
N LYS A 36 -5.89 14.18 10.95
CA LYS A 36 -7.04 15.08 10.87
C LYS A 36 -6.58 16.44 10.32
N MET A 37 -7.01 16.77 9.12
CA MET A 37 -6.84 18.10 8.56
C MET A 37 -7.85 19.05 9.21
N ARG A 38 -7.36 20.18 9.74
CA ARG A 38 -8.18 21.19 10.40
C ARG A 38 -8.46 22.39 9.52
N SER A 39 -7.65 22.56 8.46
CA SER A 39 -7.81 23.60 7.47
C SER A 39 -8.24 23.02 6.12
N PRO A 40 -9.10 23.70 5.35
CA PRO A 40 -9.47 23.26 4.01
C PRO A 40 -8.26 23.37 3.06
N LEU A 41 -8.16 22.43 2.12
CA LEU A 41 -7.19 22.48 1.04
C LEU A 41 -7.71 23.41 -0.04
N LEU A 42 -7.03 24.54 -0.27
CA LEU A 42 -7.49 25.60 -1.16
C LEU A 42 -7.09 25.39 -2.62
N ASP A 43 -6.05 24.58 -2.89
CA ASP A 43 -5.48 24.39 -4.22
C ASP A 43 -5.37 22.90 -4.57
N ARG A 44 -5.58 22.59 -5.87
CA ARG A 44 -5.43 21.24 -6.43
C ARG A 44 -4.01 20.73 -6.36
N ARG A 45 -3.02 21.62 -6.49
CA ARG A 45 -1.61 21.24 -6.36
C ARG A 45 -1.30 20.79 -4.93
N MET A 46 -1.77 21.53 -3.95
CA MET A 46 -1.65 21.16 -2.54
C MET A 46 -2.30 19.80 -2.26
N LEU A 47 -3.49 19.54 -2.81
CA LEU A 47 -4.19 18.26 -2.70
C LEU A 47 -3.39 17.13 -3.35
N LEU A 48 -2.78 17.36 -4.51
CA LEU A 48 -1.94 16.39 -5.21
C LEU A 48 -0.70 16.05 -4.38
N ASP A 49 0.04 17.08 -3.95
CA ASP A 49 1.31 16.90 -3.27
C ASP A 49 1.12 16.23 -1.90
N ILE A 50 0.11 16.65 -1.13
CA ILE A 50 -0.22 16.03 0.15
C ILE A 50 -0.72 14.59 -0.07
N GLY A 51 -1.63 14.38 -1.04
CA GLY A 51 -2.19 13.06 -1.34
C GLY A 51 -1.13 12.06 -1.82
N ALA A 52 -0.15 12.50 -2.61
CA ALA A 52 0.91 11.64 -3.10
C ALA A 52 2.03 11.39 -2.06
N ALA A 53 2.22 12.30 -1.11
CA ALA A 53 3.33 12.23 -0.15
C ALA A 53 3.27 11.01 0.77
N GLY A 54 2.06 10.59 1.19
CA GLY A 54 1.87 9.39 1.99
C GLY A 54 2.31 8.12 1.29
N PRO A 55 1.73 7.81 0.12
CA PRO A 55 2.15 6.65 -0.67
C PRO A 55 3.64 6.62 -1.02
N VAL A 56 4.22 7.76 -1.39
CA VAL A 56 5.65 7.86 -1.69
C VAL A 56 6.49 7.56 -0.45
N ALA A 57 6.15 8.15 0.70
CA ALA A 57 6.85 7.88 1.96
C ALA A 57 6.65 6.42 2.42
N GLY A 58 5.44 5.88 2.24
CA GLY A 58 5.12 4.48 2.54
C GLY A 58 5.97 3.51 1.71
N LEU A 59 6.07 3.75 0.40
CA LEU A 59 6.93 2.97 -0.49
C LEU A 59 8.40 3.10 -0.09
N ALA A 60 8.89 4.31 0.14
CA ALA A 60 10.28 4.57 0.54
C ALA A 60 10.66 3.86 1.85
N ALA A 61 9.71 3.71 2.80
CA ALA A 61 9.91 2.97 4.02
C ALA A 61 9.80 1.45 3.84
N ALA A 62 8.86 0.98 2.99
CA ALA A 62 8.64 -0.45 2.76
C ALA A 62 9.82 -1.11 2.03
N LEU A 63 10.43 -0.42 1.06
CA LEU A 63 11.53 -0.97 0.26
C LEU A 63 12.69 -1.50 1.11
N PRO A 64 13.32 -0.71 2.01
CA PRO A 64 14.42 -1.22 2.83
C PRO A 64 13.97 -2.33 3.79
N VAL A 65 12.75 -2.26 4.33
CA VAL A 65 12.20 -3.31 5.20
C VAL A 65 12.05 -4.62 4.44
N ILE A 66 11.54 -4.57 3.20
CA ILE A 66 11.41 -5.77 2.34
C ILE A 66 12.79 -6.34 2.02
N VAL A 67 13.75 -5.52 1.62
CA VAL A 67 15.11 -5.97 1.28
C VAL A 67 15.76 -6.65 2.49
N VAL A 68 15.78 -6.00 3.65
CA VAL A 68 16.31 -6.59 4.89
C VAL A 68 15.56 -7.87 5.26
N GLY A 69 14.24 -7.86 5.16
CA GLY A 69 13.41 -9.02 5.44
C GLY A 69 13.68 -10.19 4.48
N LEU A 70 13.88 -9.93 3.19
CA LEU A 70 14.26 -10.95 2.21
C LEU A 70 15.65 -11.53 2.50
N MET A 71 16.61 -10.70 2.90
CA MET A 71 17.95 -11.18 3.33
C MET A 71 17.90 -12.10 4.54
N LEU A 72 16.89 -11.94 5.41
CA LEU A 72 16.63 -12.79 6.57
C LEU A 72 15.74 -13.99 6.26
N SER A 73 15.17 -14.06 5.06
CA SER A 73 14.27 -15.12 4.62
C SER A 73 15.05 -16.35 4.15
N GLU A 74 14.43 -17.53 4.27
CA GLU A 74 15.06 -18.78 3.91
C GLU A 74 14.49 -19.34 2.61
N VAL A 75 15.36 -19.88 1.76
CA VAL A 75 14.95 -20.61 0.55
C VAL A 75 14.74 -22.09 0.92
N ARG A 76 13.53 -22.59 0.70
CA ARG A 76 13.16 -24.00 1.03
C ARG A 76 12.45 -24.66 -0.15
N PRO A 77 12.45 -26.00 -0.23
CA PRO A 77 11.63 -26.74 -1.19
C PRO A 77 10.13 -26.44 -0.97
N ILE A 78 9.39 -26.29 -2.06
CA ILE A 78 7.93 -26.13 -2.00
C ILE A 78 7.35 -27.42 -1.46
N SER A 79 6.77 -27.39 -0.25
CA SER A 79 6.03 -28.51 0.34
C SER A 79 4.54 -28.23 0.29
N ALA A 80 3.72 -29.28 0.12
CA ALA A 80 2.25 -29.14 0.04
C ALA A 80 1.63 -28.53 1.30
N ASP A 81 2.31 -28.62 2.45
CA ASP A 81 1.89 -28.08 3.75
C ASP A 81 2.48 -26.66 4.03
N ALA A 82 3.16 -26.06 3.07
CA ALA A 82 3.83 -24.80 3.27
C ALA A 82 2.86 -23.61 3.18
N GLY A 83 2.29 -23.25 4.31
CA GLY A 83 1.87 -21.89 4.63
C GLY A 83 0.88 -21.22 3.68
N MET A 84 0.64 -19.94 3.92
CA MET A 84 -0.22 -19.08 3.11
C MET A 84 0.55 -18.56 1.89
N ASN A 85 0.05 -18.85 0.68
CA ASN A 85 0.60 -18.24 -0.53
C ASN A 85 0.11 -16.78 -0.61
N LEU A 86 1.04 -15.83 -0.45
CA LEU A 86 0.75 -14.39 -0.40
C LEU A 86 0.56 -13.77 -1.80
N GLY A 87 0.75 -14.56 -2.86
CA GLY A 87 0.85 -14.02 -4.20
C GLY A 87 2.13 -13.22 -4.42
N SER A 88 2.48 -12.98 -5.67
CA SER A 88 3.66 -12.21 -6.06
C SER A 88 3.27 -10.88 -6.69
N SER A 89 3.70 -9.75 -6.11
CA SER A 89 3.71 -8.48 -6.81
C SER A 89 4.99 -8.36 -7.66
N LEU A 90 4.92 -7.66 -8.79
CA LEU A 90 6.09 -7.45 -9.65
C LEU A 90 7.28 -6.88 -8.87
N LEU A 91 7.02 -5.88 -8.02
CA LEU A 91 8.07 -5.26 -7.21
C LEU A 91 8.69 -6.27 -6.24
N PHE A 92 7.87 -7.06 -5.56
CA PHE A 92 8.34 -8.06 -4.61
C PHE A 92 9.13 -9.17 -5.30
N SER A 93 8.69 -9.61 -6.49
CA SER A 93 9.40 -10.58 -7.31
C SER A 93 10.77 -10.06 -7.78
N VAL A 94 10.84 -8.79 -8.21
CA VAL A 94 12.11 -8.16 -8.61
C VAL A 94 13.07 -8.06 -7.42
N LEU A 95 12.59 -7.63 -6.24
CA LEU A 95 13.42 -7.56 -5.05
C LEU A 95 13.88 -8.95 -4.59
N GLY A 96 13.01 -9.96 -4.66
CA GLY A 96 13.36 -11.34 -4.38
C GLY A 96 14.44 -11.86 -5.31
N TRP A 97 14.33 -11.56 -6.61
CA TRP A 97 15.36 -11.91 -7.60
C TRP A 97 16.69 -11.19 -7.35
N ILE A 98 16.67 -9.91 -6.95
CA ILE A 98 17.89 -9.16 -6.61
C ILE A 98 18.60 -9.76 -5.39
N VAL A 99 17.84 -10.21 -4.36
CA VAL A 99 18.40 -10.72 -3.11
C VAL A 99 18.85 -12.18 -3.21
N HIS A 100 18.02 -13.04 -3.82
CA HIS A 100 18.24 -14.49 -3.86
C HIS A 100 18.69 -15.02 -5.23
N GLY A 101 18.66 -14.18 -6.27
CA GLY A 101 18.90 -14.61 -7.65
C GLY A 101 17.75 -15.44 -8.21
N SER A 102 18.06 -16.22 -9.26
CA SER A 102 17.11 -17.20 -9.83
C SER A 102 17.04 -18.43 -8.95
N LEU A 103 15.88 -18.72 -8.41
CA LEU A 103 15.66 -19.92 -7.61
C LEU A 103 15.62 -21.17 -8.50
N PRO A 104 16.22 -22.30 -8.07
CA PRO A 104 16.05 -23.58 -8.73
C PRO A 104 14.57 -24.01 -8.74
N GLY A 105 14.16 -24.80 -9.75
CA GLY A 105 12.79 -25.30 -9.82
C GLY A 105 12.40 -26.09 -8.57
N GLY A 106 11.21 -25.84 -8.03
CA GLY A 106 10.70 -26.48 -6.82
C GLY A 106 11.15 -25.84 -5.51
N MET A 107 11.84 -24.70 -5.55
CA MET A 107 12.21 -23.90 -4.36
C MET A 107 11.34 -22.66 -4.27
N ASP A 108 11.06 -22.22 -3.04
CA ASP A 108 10.37 -20.96 -2.75
C ASP A 108 11.00 -20.26 -1.53
N VAL A 109 10.69 -18.97 -1.38
CA VAL A 109 11.18 -18.15 -0.26
C VAL A 109 10.18 -18.19 0.89
N VAL A 110 10.56 -18.78 2.00
CA VAL A 110 9.81 -18.69 3.26
C VAL A 110 10.09 -17.33 3.90
N LEU A 111 9.11 -16.46 3.86
CA LEU A 111 9.27 -15.07 4.28
C LEU A 111 9.54 -14.94 5.77
N HIS A 112 10.60 -14.22 6.11
CA HIS A 112 10.82 -13.75 7.47
C HIS A 112 9.72 -12.75 7.88
N PRO A 113 9.29 -12.67 9.15
CA PRO A 113 8.28 -11.71 9.61
C PRO A 113 8.54 -10.26 9.23
N VAL A 114 9.80 -9.85 9.13
CA VAL A 114 10.21 -8.52 8.65
C VAL A 114 9.84 -8.33 7.18
N ALA A 115 10.11 -9.31 6.30
CA ALA A 115 9.70 -9.24 4.90
C ALA A 115 8.18 -9.19 4.75
N PHE A 116 7.49 -9.99 5.56
CA PHE A 116 6.02 -10.01 5.61
C PHE A 116 5.44 -8.65 6.04
N SER A 117 6.02 -7.99 7.05
CA SER A 117 5.57 -6.65 7.45
C SER A 117 5.77 -5.61 6.35
N GLY A 118 6.87 -5.68 5.62
CA GLY A 118 7.13 -4.85 4.44
C GLY A 118 6.13 -5.11 3.31
N TRP A 119 5.77 -6.38 3.08
CA TRP A 119 4.75 -6.77 2.11
C TRP A 119 3.37 -6.20 2.46
N ILE A 120 2.95 -6.28 3.74
CA ILE A 120 1.71 -5.65 4.22
C ILE A 120 1.76 -4.13 4.00
N GLY A 121 2.87 -3.47 4.34
CA GLY A 121 3.02 -2.03 4.13
C GLY A 121 2.88 -1.63 2.65
N LEU A 122 3.45 -2.44 1.75
CA LEU A 122 3.32 -2.25 0.31
C LEU A 122 1.88 -2.47 -0.15
N LEU A 123 1.21 -3.52 0.32
CA LEU A 123 -0.18 -3.84 0.00
C LEU A 123 -1.11 -2.68 0.42
N VAL A 124 -0.99 -2.20 1.66
CA VAL A 124 -1.79 -1.09 2.18
C VAL A 124 -1.54 0.18 1.36
N THR A 125 -0.29 0.46 1.00
CA THR A 125 0.05 1.61 0.16
C THR A 125 -0.58 1.49 -1.24
N CYS A 126 -0.56 0.30 -1.83
CA CYS A 126 -1.22 0.04 -3.13
C CYS A 126 -2.74 0.21 -3.05
N LEU A 127 -3.37 -0.29 -1.99
CA LEU A 127 -4.81 -0.11 -1.78
C LEU A 127 -5.18 1.37 -1.62
N ASN A 128 -4.37 2.14 -0.88
CA ASN A 128 -4.59 3.59 -0.73
C ASN A 128 -4.40 4.36 -2.05
N LEU A 129 -3.64 3.83 -3.01
CA LEU A 129 -3.47 4.43 -4.33
C LEU A 129 -4.63 4.15 -5.29
N LEU A 130 -5.60 3.32 -4.92
CA LEU A 130 -6.79 3.14 -5.74
C LEU A 130 -7.53 4.48 -5.90
N PRO A 131 -7.86 4.90 -7.13
CA PRO A 131 -8.50 6.19 -7.37
C PRO A 131 -10.00 6.16 -7.06
N VAL A 132 -10.36 5.64 -5.87
CA VAL A 132 -11.74 5.42 -5.42
C VAL A 132 -11.99 6.15 -4.09
N GLY A 133 -13.12 6.81 -4.01
CA GLY A 133 -13.64 7.39 -2.77
C GLY A 133 -12.69 8.40 -2.11
N GLN A 134 -12.42 8.21 -0.83
CA GLN A 134 -11.60 9.07 0.03
C GLN A 134 -10.16 8.56 0.19
N LEU A 135 -9.76 7.53 -0.56
CA LEU A 135 -8.39 7.05 -0.59
C LEU A 135 -7.45 8.09 -1.21
N ASP A 136 -6.16 8.00 -0.92
CA ASP A 136 -5.16 8.93 -1.44
C ASP A 136 -5.16 8.98 -2.97
N GLY A 137 -5.28 7.82 -3.63
CA GLY A 137 -5.44 7.73 -5.08
C GLY A 137 -6.67 8.46 -5.59
N GLY A 138 -7.76 8.51 -4.81
CA GLY A 138 -8.96 9.31 -5.11
C GLY A 138 -8.67 10.82 -5.07
N HIS A 139 -7.92 11.29 -4.08
CA HIS A 139 -7.50 12.69 -3.96
C HIS A 139 -6.53 13.09 -5.08
N VAL A 140 -5.54 12.25 -5.36
CA VAL A 140 -4.60 12.44 -6.47
C VAL A 140 -5.33 12.47 -7.81
N ALA A 141 -6.23 11.52 -8.07
CA ALA A 141 -7.03 11.47 -9.29
C ALA A 141 -7.94 12.71 -9.44
N TYR A 142 -8.53 13.19 -8.34
CA TYR A 142 -9.34 14.41 -8.36
C TYR A 142 -8.49 15.66 -8.64
N ALA A 143 -7.31 15.74 -8.06
CA ALA A 143 -6.40 16.87 -8.31
C ALA A 143 -6.01 16.97 -9.81
N VAL A 144 -5.79 15.82 -10.47
CA VAL A 144 -5.38 15.76 -11.88
C VAL A 144 -6.57 15.84 -12.84
N LEU A 145 -7.61 15.04 -12.62
CA LEU A 145 -8.74 14.85 -13.55
C LEU A 145 -9.96 15.72 -13.22
N GLY A 146 -9.98 16.35 -12.05
CA GLY A 146 -11.12 17.12 -11.58
C GLY A 146 -12.40 16.27 -11.52
N ARG A 147 -13.49 16.78 -12.08
CA ARG A 147 -14.80 16.08 -12.07
C ARG A 147 -14.81 14.73 -12.77
N ARG A 148 -13.86 14.48 -13.70
CA ARG A 148 -13.75 13.20 -14.43
C ARG A 148 -13.32 12.05 -13.52
N GLN A 149 -12.69 12.34 -12.37
CA GLN A 149 -12.34 11.33 -11.35
C GLN A 149 -13.56 10.48 -10.94
N ARG A 150 -14.75 11.05 -10.85
CA ARG A 150 -15.97 10.30 -10.50
C ARG A 150 -16.32 9.19 -11.50
N PHE A 151 -16.05 9.41 -12.78
CA PHE A 151 -16.24 8.40 -13.82
C PHE A 151 -15.20 7.29 -13.67
N LEU A 152 -13.92 7.65 -13.52
CA LEU A 152 -12.83 6.70 -13.28
C LEU A 152 -13.08 5.84 -12.02
N ALA A 153 -13.46 6.46 -10.91
CA ALA A 153 -13.77 5.76 -9.68
C ALA A 153 -14.90 4.73 -9.85
N ARG A 154 -15.97 5.10 -10.58
CA ARG A 154 -17.07 4.16 -10.89
C ARG A 154 -16.61 2.99 -11.75
N MET A 155 -15.80 3.25 -12.78
CA MET A 155 -15.26 2.18 -13.63
C MET A 155 -14.41 1.20 -12.83
N ILE A 156 -13.52 1.71 -11.99
CA ILE A 156 -12.66 0.88 -11.14
C ILE A 156 -13.49 0.09 -10.12
N PHE A 157 -14.48 0.72 -9.49
CA PHE A 157 -15.38 0.04 -8.56
C PHE A 157 -16.12 -1.13 -9.23
N VAL A 158 -16.67 -0.92 -10.43
CA VAL A 158 -17.32 -1.99 -11.21
C VAL A 158 -16.31 -3.09 -11.57
N MET A 159 -15.09 -2.72 -11.98
CA MET A 159 -14.03 -3.67 -12.28
C MET A 159 -13.65 -4.52 -11.05
N LEU A 160 -13.54 -3.91 -9.86
CA LEU A 160 -13.27 -4.62 -8.62
C LEU A 160 -14.39 -5.61 -8.26
N ILE A 161 -15.67 -5.22 -8.46
CA ILE A 161 -16.80 -6.14 -8.27
C ILE A 161 -16.69 -7.34 -9.23
N ILE A 162 -16.43 -7.09 -10.50
CA ILE A 162 -16.28 -8.16 -11.49
C ILE A 162 -15.13 -9.10 -11.09
N LEU A 163 -13.98 -8.55 -10.73
CA LEU A 163 -12.82 -9.33 -10.25
C LEU A 163 -13.14 -10.13 -8.98
N GLY A 164 -13.90 -9.54 -8.05
CA GLY A 164 -14.33 -10.23 -6.83
C GLY A 164 -15.25 -11.43 -7.10
N ILE A 165 -16.11 -11.33 -8.10
CA ILE A 165 -17.03 -12.42 -8.47
C ILE A 165 -16.30 -13.51 -9.30
N THR A 166 -15.41 -13.11 -10.21
CA THR A 166 -14.82 -14.03 -11.20
C THR A 166 -13.49 -14.63 -10.76
N SER A 167 -12.78 -13.98 -9.86
CA SER A 167 -11.40 -14.34 -9.53
C SER A 167 -11.23 -14.62 -8.04
N TRP A 168 -11.25 -13.59 -7.21
CA TRP A 168 -11.02 -13.70 -5.77
C TRP A 168 -11.97 -12.79 -5.01
N SER A 169 -12.78 -13.38 -4.12
CA SER A 169 -13.78 -12.65 -3.34
C SER A 169 -13.22 -11.54 -2.44
N GLY A 170 -11.92 -11.56 -2.16
CA GLY A 170 -11.23 -10.48 -1.44
C GLY A 170 -11.34 -9.09 -2.08
N TRP A 171 -11.66 -9.01 -3.37
CA TRP A 171 -11.90 -7.74 -4.05
C TRP A 171 -13.28 -7.10 -3.74
N LEU A 172 -14.15 -7.82 -3.00
CA LEU A 172 -15.48 -7.33 -2.58
C LEU A 172 -15.47 -6.64 -1.21
N ILE A 173 -14.34 -6.71 -0.48
CA ILE A 173 -14.14 -6.07 0.82
C ILE A 173 -13.64 -4.64 0.58
#